data_9f59d866b7de87ec94a83e1d5936a167
#
_entry.id   9f59d866b7de87ec94a83e1d5936a167
#
_cell.length_a   1.000
_cell.length_b   1.000
_cell.length_c   1.000
_cell.angle_alpha   90.00
_cell.angle_beta   90.00
_cell.angle_gamma   90.00
#
_symmetry.space_group_name_H-M   'P 1'
#
loop_
_entity.id
_entity.type
_entity.pdbx_description
1 polymer ?
#
loop_
_entity_poly.entity_id
_entity_poly.type
_entity_poly.pdbx_seq_one_letter_code
_entity_poly.pdbx_strand_id
1 'polypeptide(L)'
;MILLDTNVLSALMRRHPDAAIVAWLDGLPPESVWTTSVTVFEVRFGLELLAAGRRRQRLEEAFAMALEEDLEGRVLPFDQAAAGSAELIAARQRRAGRPVEIRDVQIAGIAAARKATLATRNVRHFEGLGLAVVDPWTA
;
A
#
# COMPACT_ATOMS: atom_id res chain seq x y z
N MET A 1 -9.42 -0.09 9.95
CA MET A 1 -8.14 0.41 9.40
C MET A 1 -7.94 -0.16 8.02
N ILE A 2 -7.69 0.69 7.06
CA ILE A 2 -7.49 0.33 5.65
C ILE A 2 -6.11 0.79 5.24
N LEU A 3 -5.30 -0.11 4.68
CA LEU A 3 -3.96 0.20 4.19
C LEU A 3 -3.99 0.34 2.68
N LEU A 4 -3.55 1.48 2.17
CA LEU A 4 -3.43 1.72 0.74
C LEU A 4 -2.10 1.17 0.22
N ASP A 5 -2.18 0.26 -0.75
CA ASP A 5 -1.01 -0.28 -1.44
C ASP A 5 -0.48 0.72 -2.48
N THR A 6 0.71 0.45 -3.00
CA THR A 6 1.42 1.30 -3.95
C THR A 6 0.58 1.69 -5.16
N ASN A 7 -0.13 0.74 -5.76
CA ASN A 7 -0.95 1.01 -6.95
C ASN A 7 -2.12 1.96 -6.66
N VAL A 8 -2.69 1.93 -5.46
CA VAL A 8 -3.75 2.84 -5.06
C VAL A 8 -3.20 4.25 -4.88
N LEU A 9 -2.08 4.41 -4.16
CA LEU A 9 -1.43 5.71 -3.99
C LEU A 9 -0.98 6.28 -5.33
N SER A 10 -0.40 5.46 -6.19
CA SER A 10 0.04 5.89 -7.53
C SER A 10 -1.13 6.39 -8.38
N ALA A 11 -2.28 5.74 -8.28
CA ALA A 11 -3.49 6.19 -8.99
C ALA A 11 -3.96 7.57 -8.51
N LEU A 12 -3.83 7.85 -7.21
CA LEU A 12 -4.18 9.16 -6.63
C LEU A 12 -3.22 10.27 -7.03
N MET A 13 -1.97 9.93 -7.35
CA MET A 13 -0.94 10.90 -7.74
C MET A 13 -1.06 11.37 -9.19
N ARG A 14 -1.88 10.72 -9.99
CA ARG A 14 -2.09 11.11 -11.41
C ARG A 14 -2.72 12.48 -11.48
N ARG A 15 -2.44 13.20 -12.58
CA ARG A 15 -3.04 14.53 -12.85
C ARG A 15 -4.58 14.45 -12.83
N HIS A 16 -5.13 13.37 -13.37
CA HIS A 16 -6.58 13.09 -13.36
C HIS A 16 -6.79 11.73 -12.68
N PRO A 17 -6.94 11.69 -11.33
CA PRO A 17 -7.18 10.45 -10.61
C PRO A 17 -8.46 9.77 -11.10
N ASP A 18 -8.47 8.44 -11.02
CA ASP A 18 -9.64 7.65 -11.38
C ASP A 18 -10.82 8.01 -10.46
N ALA A 19 -11.94 8.39 -11.05
CA ALA A 19 -13.14 8.83 -10.31
C ALA A 19 -13.66 7.74 -9.37
N ALA A 20 -13.55 6.47 -9.75
CA ALA A 20 -13.99 5.35 -8.91
C ALA A 20 -13.14 5.26 -7.63
N ILE A 21 -11.84 5.45 -7.73
CA ILE A 21 -10.93 5.42 -6.58
C ILE A 21 -11.21 6.60 -5.64
N VAL A 22 -11.36 7.78 -6.20
CA VAL A 22 -11.68 8.98 -5.41
C VAL A 22 -13.01 8.80 -4.68
N ALA A 23 -14.05 8.34 -5.37
CA ALA A 23 -15.36 8.10 -4.77
C ALA A 23 -15.30 7.04 -3.65
N TRP A 24 -14.54 5.97 -3.87
CA TRP A 24 -14.38 4.93 -2.87
C TRP A 24 -13.70 5.48 -1.60
N LEU A 25 -12.64 6.25 -1.75
CA LEU A 25 -11.93 6.87 -0.62
C LEU A 25 -12.80 7.90 0.09
N ASP A 26 -13.53 8.72 -0.65
CA ASP A 26 -14.42 9.73 -0.07
C ASP A 26 -15.54 9.11 0.77
N GLY A 27 -15.89 7.86 0.51
CA GLY A 27 -16.87 7.11 1.30
C GLY A 27 -16.33 6.54 2.61
N LEU A 28 -15.02 6.66 2.88
CA LEU A 28 -14.38 6.12 4.09
C LEU A 28 -14.12 7.24 5.10
N PRO A 29 -14.19 6.92 6.42
CA PRO A 29 -13.73 7.86 7.44
C PRO A 29 -12.24 8.16 7.19
N PRO A 30 -11.83 9.44 7.10
CA PRO A 30 -10.43 9.77 6.78
C PRO A 30 -9.42 9.15 7.74
N GLU A 31 -9.75 9.10 9.03
CA GLU A 31 -8.88 8.54 10.07
C GLU A 31 -8.68 7.04 9.97
N SER A 32 -9.50 6.35 9.17
CA SER A 32 -9.37 4.90 8.96
C SER A 32 -8.38 4.56 7.84
N VAL A 33 -7.94 5.55 7.06
CA VAL A 33 -7.10 5.35 5.86
C VAL A 33 -5.64 5.58 6.22
N TRP A 34 -4.83 4.58 5.96
CA TRP A 34 -3.41 4.51 6.29
C TRP A 34 -2.62 3.98 5.10
N THR A 35 -1.31 4.07 5.16
CA THR A 35 -0.41 3.31 4.28
C THR A 35 0.71 2.69 5.11
N THR A 36 1.70 2.11 4.47
CA THR A 36 2.84 1.47 5.15
C THR A 36 4.14 2.12 4.77
N SER A 37 5.16 1.98 5.63
CA SER A 37 6.52 2.44 5.33
C SER A 37 7.12 1.71 4.12
N VAL A 38 6.71 0.46 3.88
CA VAL A 38 7.14 -0.30 2.71
C VAL A 38 6.57 0.32 1.45
N THR A 39 5.30 0.71 1.45
CA THR A 39 4.66 1.40 0.34
C THR A 39 5.31 2.76 0.07
N VAL A 40 5.60 3.51 1.13
CA VAL A 40 6.33 4.79 1.00
C VAL A 40 7.69 4.56 0.32
N PHE A 41 8.43 3.54 0.74
CA PHE A 41 9.69 3.18 0.10
C PHE A 41 9.50 2.85 -1.39
N GLU A 42 8.50 2.03 -1.74
CA GLU A 42 8.26 1.64 -3.13
C GLU A 42 7.95 2.83 -4.02
N VAL A 43 7.09 3.74 -3.56
CA VAL A 43 6.75 4.95 -4.32
C VAL A 43 7.97 5.83 -4.51
N ARG A 44 8.70 6.12 -3.44
CA ARG A 44 9.90 6.96 -3.50
C ARG A 44 11.00 6.36 -4.36
N PHE A 45 11.20 5.05 -4.27
CA PHE A 45 12.15 4.35 -5.13
C PHE A 45 11.77 4.49 -6.59
N GLY A 46 10.49 4.30 -6.92
CA GLY A 46 10.01 4.50 -8.30
C GLY A 46 10.22 5.94 -8.80
N LEU A 47 10.00 6.94 -7.93
CA LEU A 47 10.24 8.34 -8.28
C LEU A 47 11.72 8.64 -8.51
N GLU A 48 12.61 8.06 -7.70
CA GLU A 48 14.07 8.22 -7.88
C GLU A 48 14.56 7.65 -9.21
N LEU A 49 13.88 6.65 -9.77
CA LEU A 49 14.22 6.05 -11.06
C LEU A 49 13.80 6.91 -12.25
N LEU A 50 12.92 7.88 -12.05
CA LEU A 50 12.51 8.79 -13.12
C LEU A 50 13.62 9.79 -13.42
N ALA A 51 13.71 10.18 -14.71
CA ALA A 51 14.61 11.24 -15.10
C ALA A 51 14.27 12.54 -14.36
N ALA A 52 15.28 13.30 -13.95
CA ALA A 52 15.08 14.62 -13.36
C ALA A 52 14.31 15.52 -14.34
N GLY A 53 13.30 16.24 -13.82
CA GLY A 53 12.48 17.11 -14.63
C GLY A 53 11.14 17.41 -14.00
N ARG A 54 10.27 18.08 -14.76
CA ARG A 54 8.97 18.55 -14.26
C ARG A 54 8.03 17.41 -13.86
N ARG A 55 8.03 16.31 -14.62
CA ARG A 55 7.17 15.17 -14.32
C ARG A 55 7.53 14.55 -12.96
N ARG A 56 8.81 14.31 -12.73
CA ARG A 56 9.29 13.78 -11.45
C ARG A 56 8.95 14.72 -10.31
N GLN A 57 9.24 16.01 -10.47
CA GLN A 57 8.95 17.02 -9.46
C GLN A 57 7.46 17.07 -9.12
N ARG A 58 6.60 17.06 -10.13
CA ARG A 58 5.14 17.05 -9.93
C ARG A 58 4.69 15.84 -9.15
N LEU A 59 5.22 14.66 -9.47
CA LEU A 59 4.86 13.41 -8.78
C LEU A 59 5.38 13.39 -7.34
N GLU A 60 6.58 13.91 -7.10
CA GLU A 60 7.15 14.03 -5.75
C GLU A 60 6.28 14.97 -4.89
N GLU A 61 5.83 16.08 -5.44
CA GLU A 61 4.94 17.02 -4.76
C GLU A 61 3.57 16.39 -4.48
N ALA A 62 3.00 15.68 -5.46
CA ALA A 62 1.73 14.98 -5.31
C ALA A 62 1.81 13.91 -4.20
N PHE A 63 2.91 13.18 -4.13
CA PHE A 63 3.10 12.16 -3.09
C PHE A 63 3.27 12.80 -1.71
N ALA A 64 4.05 13.87 -1.60
CA ALA A 64 4.21 14.59 -0.35
C ALA A 64 2.86 15.11 0.16
N MET A 65 2.04 15.65 -0.73
CA MET A 65 0.69 16.13 -0.40
C MET A 65 -0.21 14.98 0.08
N ALA A 66 -0.17 13.84 -0.61
CA ALA A 66 -0.95 12.66 -0.20
C ALA A 66 -0.57 12.19 1.20
N LEU A 67 0.73 12.13 1.52
CA LEU A 67 1.18 11.71 2.84
C LEU A 67 0.84 12.70 3.94
N GLU A 68 1.05 14.00 3.70
CA GLU A 68 0.91 15.03 4.73
C GLU A 68 -0.52 15.49 4.92
N GLU A 69 -1.25 15.70 3.83
CA GLU A 69 -2.60 16.26 3.87
C GLU A 69 -3.68 15.19 3.86
N ASP A 70 -3.61 14.24 2.93
CA ASP A 70 -4.67 13.23 2.82
C ASP A 70 -4.55 12.15 3.88
N LEU A 71 -3.35 11.67 4.14
CA LEU A 71 -3.09 10.64 5.15
C LEU A 71 -2.70 11.20 6.52
N GLU A 72 -2.39 12.48 6.62
CA GLU A 72 -1.97 13.13 7.87
C GLU A 72 -0.86 12.36 8.59
N GLY A 73 0.10 11.83 7.83
CA GLY A 73 1.21 11.05 8.37
C GLY A 73 0.84 9.68 8.88
N ARG A 74 -0.35 9.16 8.58
CA ARG A 74 -0.78 7.81 8.99
C ARG A 74 -0.04 6.75 8.18
N VAL A 75 1.18 6.47 8.58
CA VAL A 75 2.07 5.48 7.97
C VAL A 75 2.44 4.45 9.02
N LEU A 76 2.09 3.18 8.79
CA LEU A 76 2.45 2.09 9.69
C LEU A 76 3.85 1.57 9.36
N PRO A 77 4.73 1.46 10.36
CA PRO A 77 6.07 0.93 10.14
C PRO A 77 6.07 -0.59 10.02
N PHE A 78 7.07 -1.12 9.33
CA PHE A 78 7.40 -2.54 9.38
C PHE A 78 8.19 -2.78 10.69
N ASP A 79 7.45 -2.89 11.78
CA ASP A 79 8.01 -3.06 13.12
C ASP A 79 8.21 -4.55 13.48
N GLN A 80 8.58 -4.82 14.70
CA GLN A 80 8.87 -6.18 15.17
C GLN A 80 7.61 -7.07 15.11
N ALA A 81 6.44 -6.54 15.45
CA ALA A 81 5.19 -7.28 15.37
C ALA A 81 4.85 -7.64 13.91
N ALA A 82 5.04 -6.69 12.99
CA ALA A 82 4.86 -6.93 11.56
C ALA A 82 5.87 -7.96 11.03
N ALA A 83 7.11 -7.92 11.48
CA ALA A 83 8.13 -8.90 11.12
C ALA A 83 7.72 -10.30 11.56
N GLY A 84 7.17 -10.45 12.77
CA GLY A 84 6.67 -11.73 13.27
C GLY A 84 5.53 -12.30 12.43
N SER A 85 4.58 -11.47 12.04
CA SER A 85 3.49 -11.90 11.13
C SER A 85 4.03 -12.23 9.74
N ALA A 86 4.95 -11.42 9.22
CA ALA A 86 5.53 -11.59 7.89
C ALA A 86 6.33 -12.91 7.78
N GLU A 87 7.10 -13.26 8.81
CA GLU A 87 7.90 -14.49 8.79
C GLU A 87 7.01 -15.74 8.64
N LEU A 88 5.88 -15.76 9.32
CA LEU A 88 4.93 -16.87 9.23
C LEU A 88 4.31 -16.96 7.84
N ILE A 89 3.92 -15.83 7.28
CA ILE A 89 3.36 -15.76 5.92
C ILE A 89 4.41 -16.25 4.90
N ALA A 90 5.63 -15.73 4.97
CA ALA A 90 6.71 -16.10 4.07
C ALA A 90 7.04 -17.60 4.16
N ALA A 91 7.12 -18.13 5.37
CA ALA A 91 7.41 -19.54 5.58
C ALA A 91 6.31 -20.45 5.00
N ARG A 92 5.04 -20.08 5.18
CA ARG A 92 3.92 -20.83 4.60
C ARG A 92 3.97 -20.81 3.08
N GLN A 93 4.25 -19.66 2.48
CA GLN A 93 4.35 -19.53 1.02
C GLN A 93 5.48 -20.43 0.49
N ARG A 94 6.64 -20.38 1.11
CA ARG A 94 7.78 -21.20 0.69
C ARG A 94 7.50 -22.69 0.83
N ARG A 95 6.89 -23.13 1.93
CA ARG A 95 6.52 -24.53 2.15
C ARG A 95 5.48 -25.01 1.16
N ALA A 96 4.60 -24.14 0.71
CA ALA A 96 3.60 -24.44 -0.31
C ALA A 96 4.17 -24.42 -1.73
N GLY A 97 5.47 -24.15 -1.91
CA GLY A 97 6.10 -24.05 -3.22
C GLY A 97 5.72 -22.80 -4.00
N ARG A 98 5.23 -21.77 -3.32
CA ARG A 98 4.83 -20.51 -3.95
C ARG A 98 5.96 -19.48 -3.90
N PRO A 99 6.04 -18.57 -4.89
CA PRO A 99 7.01 -17.49 -4.85
C PRO A 99 6.81 -16.59 -3.63
N VAL A 100 7.92 -16.14 -3.05
CA VAL A 100 7.90 -15.17 -1.95
C VAL A 100 8.40 -13.83 -2.50
N GLU A 101 7.50 -12.86 -2.60
CA GLU A 101 7.85 -11.48 -2.92
C GLU A 101 8.01 -10.72 -1.61
N ILE A 102 9.21 -10.26 -1.33
CA ILE A 102 9.57 -9.71 -0.01
C ILE A 102 8.69 -8.51 0.37
N ARG A 103 8.49 -7.56 -0.54
CA ARG A 103 7.70 -6.36 -0.23
C ARG A 103 6.24 -6.69 0.03
N ASP A 104 5.67 -7.59 -0.76
CA ASP A 104 4.29 -8.06 -0.55
C ASP A 104 4.13 -8.74 0.80
N VAL A 105 5.10 -9.58 1.19
CA VAL A 105 5.09 -10.25 2.50
C VAL A 105 5.24 -9.25 3.64
N GLN A 106 6.07 -8.23 3.48
CA GLN A 106 6.21 -7.18 4.50
C GLN A 106 4.93 -6.38 4.67
N ILE A 107 4.28 -5.98 3.59
CA ILE A 107 2.99 -5.29 3.61
C ILE A 107 1.93 -6.18 4.25
N ALA A 108 1.87 -7.44 3.85
CA ALA A 108 0.95 -8.43 4.43
C ALA A 108 1.19 -8.61 5.94
N GLY A 109 2.44 -8.62 6.37
CA GLY A 109 2.81 -8.70 7.78
C GLY A 109 2.32 -7.51 8.59
N ILE A 110 2.45 -6.30 8.06
CA ILE A 110 1.92 -5.09 8.68
C ILE A 110 0.40 -5.19 8.81
N ALA A 111 -0.28 -5.57 7.73
CA ALA A 111 -1.74 -5.71 7.72
C ALA A 111 -2.20 -6.76 8.73
N ALA A 112 -1.57 -7.92 8.78
CA ALA A 112 -1.91 -8.99 9.70
C ALA A 112 -1.70 -8.59 11.16
N ALA A 113 -0.58 -7.95 11.48
CA ALA A 113 -0.26 -7.52 12.83
C ALA A 113 -1.26 -6.49 13.36
N ARG A 114 -1.82 -5.67 12.49
CA ARG A 114 -2.78 -4.62 12.83
C ARG A 114 -4.24 -5.01 12.58
N LYS A 115 -4.49 -6.20 12.05
CA LYS A 115 -5.83 -6.67 11.65
C LYS A 115 -6.50 -5.67 10.70
N ALA A 116 -5.71 -5.13 9.79
CA ALA A 116 -6.15 -4.13 8.82
C ALA A 116 -6.60 -4.79 7.52
N THR A 117 -7.45 -4.08 6.78
CA THR A 117 -7.81 -4.45 5.42
C THR A 117 -6.82 -3.82 4.45
N LEU A 118 -6.29 -4.61 3.52
CA LEU A 118 -5.39 -4.11 2.48
C LEU A 118 -6.19 -3.72 1.24
N ALA A 119 -6.04 -2.49 0.79
CA ALA A 119 -6.63 -1.99 -0.45
C ALA A 119 -5.57 -2.06 -1.55
N THR A 120 -5.79 -2.92 -2.54
CA THR A 120 -4.85 -3.14 -3.63
C THR A 120 -5.58 -3.60 -4.89
N ARG A 121 -5.02 -3.27 -6.05
CA ARG A 121 -5.47 -3.82 -7.32
C ARG A 121 -4.94 -5.24 -7.54
N ASN A 122 -3.80 -5.58 -6.92
CA ASN A 122 -3.12 -6.86 -7.06
C ASN A 122 -3.64 -7.89 -6.04
N VAL A 123 -4.95 -8.12 -6.01
CA VAL A 123 -5.59 -9.02 -5.06
C VAL A 123 -4.94 -10.42 -5.07
N ARG A 124 -4.57 -10.91 -6.25
CA ARG A 124 -3.96 -12.24 -6.41
C ARG A 124 -2.65 -12.42 -5.63
N HIS A 125 -1.86 -11.35 -5.48
CA HIS A 125 -0.60 -11.39 -4.73
C HIS A 125 -0.82 -11.69 -3.25
N PHE A 126 -2.02 -11.40 -2.74
CA PHE A 126 -2.35 -11.51 -1.32
C PHE A 126 -3.40 -12.58 -1.01
N GLU A 127 -3.84 -13.35 -2.02
CA GLU A 127 -4.77 -14.44 -1.83
C GLU A 127 -4.14 -15.56 -0.99
N GLY A 128 -4.93 -16.14 -0.09
CA GLY A 128 -4.50 -17.27 0.73
C GLY A 128 -3.56 -16.88 1.87
N LEU A 129 -3.34 -15.58 2.12
CA LEU A 129 -2.46 -15.11 3.19
C LEU A 129 -3.20 -14.84 4.51
N GLY A 130 -4.51 -15.07 4.55
CA GLY A 130 -5.31 -14.83 5.75
C GLY A 130 -5.62 -13.36 6.02
N LEU A 131 -5.54 -12.51 4.99
CA LEU A 131 -5.80 -11.08 5.09
C LEU A 131 -7.18 -10.72 4.53
N ALA A 132 -7.77 -9.65 5.07
CA ALA A 132 -8.87 -8.97 4.40
C ALA A 132 -8.28 -8.09 3.30
N VAL A 133 -8.71 -8.29 2.06
CA VAL A 133 -8.21 -7.56 0.89
C VAL A 133 -9.40 -7.01 0.11
N VAL A 134 -9.30 -5.77 -0.33
CA VAL A 134 -10.31 -5.11 -1.17
C VAL A 134 -9.64 -4.51 -2.40
N ASP A 135 -10.30 -4.62 -3.54
CA ASP A 135 -9.91 -3.94 -4.78
C ASP A 135 -10.77 -2.68 -4.92
N PRO A 136 -10.20 -1.47 -4.72
CA PRO A 136 -10.98 -0.23 -4.81
C PRO A 136 -11.59 0.05 -6.18
N TRP A 137 -11.07 -0.57 -7.24
CA TRP A 137 -11.61 -0.39 -8.59
C TRP A 137 -12.92 -1.13 -8.81
N THR A 138 -13.18 -2.17 -8.02
CA THR A 138 -14.37 -3.02 -8.14
C THR A 138 -15.27 -3.00 -6.90
N ALA A 139 -14.84 -2.32 -5.87
CA ALA A 139 -15.57 -2.23 -4.60
C ALA A 139 -16.78 -1.31 -4.66
#